data_4e05e47edc1ebcf0ab612f4c240912d7
#
_entry.id   4e05e47edc1ebcf0ab612f4c240912d7
#
_cell.length_a   1.000
_cell.length_b   1.000
_cell.length_c   1.000
_cell.angle_alpha   90.00
_cell.angle_beta   90.00
_cell.angle_gamma   90.00
#
_symmetry.space_group_name_H-M   'P 1'
#
loop_
_entity.id
_entity.type
_entity.pdbx_description
1 polymer ?
#
loop_
_entity_poly.entity_id
_entity_poly.type
_entity_poly.pdbx_seq_one_letter_code
_entity_poly.pdbx_strand_id
1 'polypeptide(L)'
;MTVSSVPRRLVSLALCAAGLSAVAAPFAAHAEEILVGAPVVMQPARIVVAQPVAVPAAEEVVVVAPSAPPPVRYEVVPAARVGYVWERGHWRWEHGRYVWIGGHWEAERVGMHWVPGHWDRHGPNWFWTRGHWA
;
A
#
# COMPACT_ATOMS: atom_id res chain seq x y z
N MET A 1 26.60 27.28 37.22
CA MET A 1 27.02 28.09 36.05
C MET A 1 28.04 27.26 35.27
N THR A 2 27.62 26.50 34.29
CA THR A 2 28.54 25.86 33.34
C THR A 2 27.83 25.82 31.99
N VAL A 3 28.30 26.68 31.09
CA VAL A 3 27.86 26.86 29.73
C VAL A 3 28.54 25.79 28.87
N SER A 4 27.80 24.85 28.33
CA SER A 4 28.34 23.83 27.43
C SER A 4 28.21 24.30 25.98
N SER A 5 29.37 24.48 25.36
CA SER A 5 29.65 24.96 24.02
C SER A 5 29.35 23.87 22.99
N VAL A 6 28.55 24.19 21.96
CA VAL A 6 28.28 23.35 20.80
C VAL A 6 29.29 23.67 19.69
N PRO A 7 29.99 22.69 19.08
CA PRO A 7 30.85 22.95 17.94
C PRO A 7 30.06 23.05 16.62
N ARG A 8 30.22 24.18 15.94
CA ARG A 8 29.79 24.40 14.56
C ARG A 8 30.65 23.56 13.62
N ARG A 9 30.08 22.64 12.91
CA ARG A 9 30.72 21.94 11.78
C ARG A 9 30.65 22.81 10.53
N LEU A 10 31.85 23.17 10.03
CA LEU A 10 32.08 23.85 8.75
C LEU A 10 31.76 22.88 7.60
N VAL A 11 30.87 23.30 6.71
CA VAL A 11 30.56 22.62 5.44
C VAL A 11 31.58 23.16 4.41
N SER A 12 32.47 22.30 3.95
CA SER A 12 33.39 22.61 2.84
C SER A 12 32.67 22.51 1.52
N LEU A 13 32.59 23.64 0.80
CA LEU A 13 32.13 23.70 -0.60
C LEU A 13 33.29 23.24 -1.49
N ALA A 14 33.14 22.12 -2.19
CA ALA A 14 34.05 21.72 -3.26
C ALA A 14 33.49 22.21 -4.60
N LEU A 15 34.20 23.16 -5.18
CA LEU A 15 33.97 23.75 -6.49
C LEU A 15 34.65 22.84 -7.55
N CYS A 16 33.91 22.09 -8.35
CA CYS A 16 34.46 21.39 -9.52
C CYS A 16 34.15 22.16 -10.79
N ALA A 17 35.23 22.60 -11.44
CA ALA A 17 35.24 23.33 -12.70
C ALA A 17 34.78 22.44 -13.89
N ALA A 18 33.96 23.02 -14.75
CA ALA A 18 33.51 22.45 -15.99
C ALA A 18 34.60 22.49 -17.06
N GLY A 19 34.94 21.33 -17.63
CA GLY A 19 35.71 21.21 -18.84
C GLY A 19 34.82 21.10 -20.05
N LEU A 20 34.75 22.13 -20.90
CA LEU A 20 34.13 22.03 -22.23
C LEU A 20 35.14 21.33 -23.18
N SER A 21 34.77 20.17 -23.67
CA SER A 21 35.43 19.53 -24.82
C SER A 21 34.41 19.49 -25.99
N ALA A 22 34.60 20.39 -26.95
CA ALA A 22 33.92 20.39 -28.22
C ALA A 22 34.55 19.31 -29.11
N VAL A 23 33.78 18.24 -29.43
CA VAL A 23 34.15 17.28 -30.47
C VAL A 23 33.31 17.60 -31.71
N ALA A 24 33.97 18.12 -32.75
CA ALA A 24 33.41 18.32 -34.06
C ALA A 24 33.32 16.94 -34.78
N ALA A 25 32.13 16.47 -35.10
CA ALA A 25 31.93 15.30 -35.94
C ALA A 25 31.82 15.75 -37.41
N PRO A 26 32.47 15.04 -38.34
CA PRO A 26 32.36 15.33 -39.76
C PRO A 26 31.02 14.81 -40.33
N PHE A 27 30.37 15.66 -41.13
CA PHE A 27 29.22 15.31 -41.97
C PHE A 27 29.67 14.29 -43.03
N ALA A 28 29.27 13.04 -42.88
CA ALA A 28 29.31 12.08 -43.98
C ALA A 28 27.94 12.10 -44.71
N ALA A 29 27.93 12.65 -45.91
CA ALA A 29 26.80 12.54 -46.82
C ALA A 29 26.66 11.05 -47.24
N HIS A 30 25.57 10.41 -46.79
CA HIS A 30 25.20 9.11 -47.31
C HIS A 30 24.07 9.31 -48.33
N ALA A 31 24.38 8.84 -49.57
CA ALA A 31 23.44 8.79 -50.68
C ALA A 31 22.22 7.94 -50.28
N GLU A 32 21.02 8.45 -50.58
CA GLU A 32 19.79 7.68 -50.50
C GLU A 32 19.79 6.55 -51.52
N GLU A 33 19.93 5.34 -51.00
CA GLU A 33 19.64 4.14 -51.78
C GLU A 33 18.14 3.85 -51.67
N ILE A 34 17.38 4.16 -52.71
CA ILE A 34 15.97 3.83 -52.85
C ILE A 34 15.86 2.31 -52.99
N LEU A 35 15.62 1.63 -51.86
CA LEU A 35 15.27 0.20 -51.86
C LEU A 35 13.79 0.05 -52.20
N VAL A 36 13.54 -0.31 -53.45
CA VAL A 36 12.25 -0.70 -53.99
C VAL A 36 11.70 -1.90 -53.22
N GLY A 37 10.60 -1.70 -52.54
CA GLY A 37 9.51 -2.63 -52.25
C GLY A 37 9.84 -4.10 -51.95
N ALA A 38 10.07 -4.44 -50.68
CA ALA A 38 9.73 -5.75 -50.20
C ALA A 38 8.26 -5.77 -49.77
N PRO A 39 7.48 -6.81 -50.10
CA PRO A 39 6.07 -6.89 -49.67
C PRO A 39 6.01 -6.98 -48.12
N VAL A 40 5.34 -6.03 -47.51
CA VAL A 40 5.03 -6.07 -46.09
C VAL A 40 4.05 -7.22 -45.87
N VAL A 41 4.55 -8.35 -45.41
CA VAL A 41 3.72 -9.45 -44.92
C VAL A 41 3.13 -8.96 -43.59
N MET A 42 1.91 -8.50 -43.65
CA MET A 42 1.12 -8.23 -42.42
C MET A 42 0.92 -9.55 -41.67
N GLN A 43 1.73 -9.80 -40.66
CA GLN A 43 1.46 -10.86 -39.71
C GLN A 43 0.22 -10.44 -38.89
N PRO A 44 -0.83 -11.28 -38.79
CA PRO A 44 -1.94 -10.98 -37.95
C PRO A 44 -1.46 -10.79 -36.52
N ALA A 45 -1.76 -9.63 -35.92
CA ALA A 45 -1.47 -9.37 -34.53
C ALA A 45 -2.07 -10.48 -33.68
N ARG A 46 -1.22 -11.29 -33.06
CA ARG A 46 -1.66 -12.25 -32.06
C ARG A 46 -2.20 -11.41 -30.88
N ILE A 47 -3.51 -11.45 -30.70
CA ILE A 47 -4.14 -10.94 -29.49
C ILE A 47 -3.67 -11.87 -28.38
N VAL A 48 -2.66 -11.42 -27.61
CA VAL A 48 -2.29 -12.06 -26.36
C VAL A 48 -3.40 -11.72 -25.39
N VAL A 49 -4.37 -12.61 -25.25
CA VAL A 49 -5.35 -12.54 -24.17
C VAL A 49 -4.55 -12.70 -22.88
N ALA A 50 -4.34 -11.60 -22.16
CA ALA A 50 -3.73 -11.64 -20.85
C ALA A 50 -4.59 -12.58 -19.97
N GLN A 51 -4.01 -13.71 -19.58
CA GLN A 51 -4.66 -14.59 -18.62
C GLN A 51 -4.83 -13.80 -17.33
N PRO A 52 -6.02 -13.85 -16.70
CA PRO A 52 -6.21 -13.22 -15.41
C PRO A 52 -5.17 -13.84 -14.44
N VAL A 53 -4.24 -13.01 -13.97
CA VAL A 53 -3.34 -13.40 -12.90
C VAL A 53 -4.23 -13.69 -11.71
N ALA A 54 -4.27 -14.94 -11.27
CA ALA A 54 -4.96 -15.32 -10.05
C ALA A 54 -4.29 -14.54 -8.92
N VAL A 55 -4.99 -13.52 -8.40
CA VAL A 55 -4.56 -12.81 -7.19
C VAL A 55 -4.61 -13.86 -6.09
N PRO A 56 -3.49 -14.20 -5.43
CA PRO A 56 -3.54 -15.14 -4.33
C PRO A 56 -4.56 -14.62 -3.33
N ALA A 57 -5.53 -15.47 -2.96
CA ALA A 57 -6.46 -15.16 -1.88
C ALA A 57 -5.58 -14.78 -0.68
N ALA A 58 -5.76 -13.57 -0.16
CA ALA A 58 -5.01 -13.12 1.01
C ALA A 58 -5.25 -14.16 2.11
N GLU A 59 -4.19 -14.85 2.54
CA GLU A 59 -4.28 -15.77 3.65
C GLU A 59 -4.88 -15.01 4.83
N GLU A 60 -5.99 -15.49 5.34
CA GLU A 60 -6.65 -14.90 6.50
C GLU A 60 -5.73 -15.12 7.71
N VAL A 61 -5.04 -14.07 8.12
CA VAL A 61 -4.15 -14.11 9.28
C VAL A 61 -5.05 -14.20 10.51
N VAL A 62 -5.14 -15.40 11.08
CA VAL A 62 -5.84 -15.62 12.33
C VAL A 62 -5.02 -15.04 13.47
N VAL A 63 -5.54 -13.97 14.08
CA VAL A 63 -4.89 -13.34 15.24
C VAL A 63 -5.35 -14.03 16.51
N VAL A 64 -4.38 -14.54 17.28
CA VAL A 64 -4.62 -15.27 18.52
C VAL A 64 -4.01 -14.52 19.70
N ALA A 65 -4.81 -14.29 20.75
CA ALA A 65 -4.36 -13.69 21.99
C ALA A 65 -4.45 -14.68 23.15
N PRO A 66 -3.47 -14.69 24.08
CA PRO A 66 -3.45 -15.62 25.23
C PRO A 66 -4.35 -15.17 26.37
N SER A 67 -4.91 -13.97 26.32
CA SER A 67 -5.75 -13.40 27.38
C SER A 67 -6.99 -12.75 26.80
N ALA A 68 -8.03 -12.56 27.60
CA ALA A 68 -9.24 -11.85 27.22
C ALA A 68 -8.94 -10.40 26.80
N PRO A 69 -9.63 -9.88 25.76
CA PRO A 69 -9.56 -8.46 25.45
C PRO A 69 -10.10 -7.63 26.62
N PRO A 70 -9.53 -6.43 26.82
CA PRO A 70 -10.10 -5.49 27.81
C PRO A 70 -11.55 -5.11 27.46
N PRO A 71 -12.31 -4.54 28.40
CA PRO A 71 -13.64 -4.02 28.13
C PRO A 71 -13.60 -3.04 26.96
N VAL A 72 -14.64 -3.09 26.11
CA VAL A 72 -14.79 -2.15 24.98
C VAL A 72 -14.85 -0.72 25.47
N ARG A 73 -14.22 0.19 24.74
CA ARG A 73 -14.32 1.62 25.01
C ARG A 73 -15.58 2.19 24.37
N TYR A 74 -16.26 3.05 25.08
CA TYR A 74 -17.38 3.80 24.52
C TYR A 74 -16.84 4.94 23.66
N GLU A 75 -17.30 4.99 22.42
CA GLU A 75 -17.01 6.06 21.48
C GLU A 75 -18.33 6.74 21.09
N VAL A 76 -18.26 8.05 20.87
CA VAL A 76 -19.39 8.79 20.30
C VAL A 76 -19.50 8.37 18.83
N VAL A 77 -20.61 7.71 18.50
CA VAL A 77 -20.88 7.34 17.09
C VAL A 77 -21.21 8.63 16.33
N PRO A 78 -20.49 8.96 15.24
CA PRO A 78 -20.80 10.14 14.45
C PRO A 78 -22.18 10.04 13.78
N ALA A 79 -22.71 11.19 13.32
CA ALA A 79 -23.97 11.20 12.55
C ALA A 79 -23.88 10.28 11.34
N ALA A 80 -24.98 9.55 11.06
CA ALA A 80 -25.03 8.60 9.96
C ALA A 80 -24.55 9.22 8.63
N ARG A 81 -23.75 8.46 7.88
CA ARG A 81 -23.19 8.85 6.59
C ARG A 81 -23.77 7.97 5.50
N VAL A 82 -24.41 8.58 4.50
CA VAL A 82 -25.02 7.86 3.37
C VAL A 82 -23.95 7.04 2.62
N GLY A 83 -24.26 5.77 2.34
CA GLY A 83 -23.34 4.84 1.67
C GLY A 83 -22.20 4.30 2.53
N TYR A 84 -22.32 4.43 3.87
CA TYR A 84 -21.32 3.92 4.81
C TYR A 84 -21.98 3.28 6.02
N VAL A 85 -21.33 2.26 6.55
CA VAL A 85 -21.66 1.61 7.83
C VAL A 85 -20.59 1.94 8.85
N TRP A 86 -20.99 2.19 10.09
CA TRP A 86 -20.04 2.44 11.18
C TRP A 86 -19.51 1.13 11.75
N GLU A 87 -18.20 0.90 11.54
CA GLU A 87 -17.46 -0.13 12.28
C GLU A 87 -17.08 0.43 13.64
N ARG A 88 -17.51 -0.25 14.72
CA ARG A 88 -17.20 0.15 16.08
C ARG A 88 -15.73 -0.06 16.39
N GLY A 89 -15.17 0.78 17.26
CA GLY A 89 -13.83 0.57 17.77
C GLY A 89 -13.69 -0.78 18.46
N HIS A 90 -12.52 -1.37 18.33
CA HIS A 90 -12.22 -2.70 18.86
C HIS A 90 -10.77 -2.80 19.33
N TRP A 91 -10.50 -3.82 20.15
CA TRP A 91 -9.15 -4.16 20.56
C TRP A 91 -8.49 -5.04 19.50
N ARG A 92 -7.27 -4.69 19.10
CA ARG A 92 -6.40 -5.47 18.24
C ARG A 92 -5.21 -5.98 19.05
N TRP A 93 -4.85 -7.25 18.88
CA TRP A 93 -3.68 -7.83 19.50
C TRP A 93 -2.45 -7.60 18.64
N GLU A 94 -1.48 -6.84 19.15
CA GLU A 94 -0.25 -6.50 18.47
C GLU A 94 0.94 -6.52 19.43
N HIS A 95 2.03 -7.15 19.02
CA HIS A 95 3.29 -7.17 19.77
C HIS A 95 3.11 -7.53 21.25
N GLY A 96 2.26 -8.55 21.54
CA GLY A 96 2.03 -9.04 22.90
C GLY A 96 1.13 -8.16 23.78
N ARG A 97 0.37 -7.23 23.21
CA ARG A 97 -0.55 -6.33 23.93
C ARG A 97 -1.80 -5.99 23.11
N TYR A 98 -2.84 -5.61 23.81
CA TYR A 98 -4.03 -5.05 23.20
C TYR A 98 -3.85 -3.56 22.89
N VAL A 99 -4.13 -3.16 21.65
CA VAL A 99 -4.14 -1.78 21.16
C VAL A 99 -5.56 -1.43 20.74
N TRP A 100 -6.07 -0.29 21.17
CA TRP A 100 -7.40 0.17 20.77
C TRP A 100 -7.36 0.76 19.37
N ILE A 101 -8.23 0.25 18.50
CA ILE A 101 -8.49 0.80 17.17
C ILE A 101 -9.82 1.52 17.24
N GLY A 102 -9.80 2.83 16.98
CA GLY A 102 -11.02 3.64 16.97
C GLY A 102 -11.98 3.25 15.87
N GLY A 103 -13.27 3.49 16.09
CA GLY A 103 -14.30 3.25 15.10
C GLY A 103 -14.08 4.06 13.82
N HIS A 104 -14.55 3.54 12.69
CA HIS A 104 -14.39 4.16 11.39
C HIS A 104 -15.55 3.82 10.45
N TRP A 105 -15.60 4.51 9.31
CA TRP A 105 -16.62 4.29 8.31
C TRP A 105 -16.15 3.28 7.27
N GLU A 106 -16.94 2.21 7.06
CA GLU A 106 -16.78 1.24 5.98
C GLU A 106 -17.73 1.56 4.85
N ALA A 107 -17.25 1.49 3.60
CA ALA A 107 -18.10 1.72 2.44
C ALA A 107 -19.14 0.60 2.30
N GLU A 108 -20.41 0.98 2.17
CA GLU A 108 -21.53 0.05 2.04
C GLU A 108 -21.43 -0.78 0.76
N ARG A 109 -21.76 -2.07 0.85
CA ARG A 109 -21.83 -2.97 -0.31
C ARG A 109 -23.28 -3.33 -0.58
N VAL A 110 -23.75 -3.02 -1.78
CA VAL A 110 -25.13 -3.28 -2.19
C VAL A 110 -25.46 -4.77 -2.07
N GLY A 111 -26.57 -5.08 -1.40
CA GLY A 111 -27.03 -6.45 -1.21
C GLY A 111 -26.32 -7.24 -0.11
N MET A 112 -25.42 -6.62 0.62
CA MET A 112 -24.67 -7.25 1.72
C MET A 112 -24.95 -6.52 3.04
N HIS A 113 -24.73 -7.20 4.16
CA HIS A 113 -24.77 -6.60 5.48
C HIS A 113 -23.39 -6.69 6.15
N TRP A 114 -23.07 -5.71 6.96
CA TRP A 114 -21.81 -5.68 7.68
C TRP A 114 -21.88 -6.55 8.93
N VAL A 115 -20.97 -7.51 9.05
CA VAL A 115 -20.75 -8.30 10.26
C VAL A 115 -19.54 -7.70 10.99
N PRO A 116 -19.74 -7.10 12.18
CA PRO A 116 -18.63 -6.48 12.92
C PRO A 116 -17.61 -7.50 13.38
N GLY A 117 -16.34 -7.09 13.43
CA GLY A 117 -15.29 -7.91 14.01
C GLY A 117 -15.51 -8.17 15.50
N HIS A 118 -15.14 -9.35 15.96
CA HIS A 118 -15.33 -9.77 17.35
C HIS A 118 -14.26 -10.77 17.81
N TRP A 119 -14.14 -10.88 19.12
CA TRP A 119 -13.25 -11.84 19.77
C TRP A 119 -14.06 -13.03 20.29
N ASP A 120 -13.63 -14.24 19.92
CA ASP A 120 -14.20 -15.50 20.39
C ASP A 120 -13.23 -16.26 21.26
N ARG A 121 -13.73 -16.85 22.33
CA ARG A 121 -12.93 -17.69 23.21
C ARG A 121 -12.92 -19.13 22.71
N HIS A 122 -11.72 -19.67 22.45
CA HIS A 122 -11.52 -21.08 22.13
C HIS A 122 -10.49 -21.69 23.10
N GLY A 123 -10.97 -22.42 24.08
CA GLY A 123 -10.13 -22.98 25.14
C GLY A 123 -9.45 -21.88 25.99
N PRO A 124 -8.13 -21.90 26.15
CA PRO A 124 -7.41 -20.88 26.90
C PRO A 124 -7.17 -19.59 26.09
N ASN A 125 -7.32 -19.61 24.78
CA ASN A 125 -6.97 -18.53 23.88
C ASN A 125 -8.19 -17.77 23.34
N TRP A 126 -7.94 -16.57 22.83
CA TRP A 126 -8.92 -15.71 22.16
C TRP A 126 -8.54 -15.52 20.71
N PHE A 127 -9.53 -15.64 19.81
CA PHE A 127 -9.38 -15.56 18.38
C PHE A 127 -10.15 -14.35 17.85
N TRP A 128 -9.51 -13.57 17.00
CA TRP A 128 -10.15 -12.43 16.37
C TRP A 128 -10.75 -12.81 15.04
N THR A 129 -12.06 -12.61 14.89
CA THR A 129 -12.76 -12.65 13.62
C THR A 129 -12.87 -11.25 13.08
N ARG A 130 -12.29 -11.01 11.90
CA ARG A 130 -12.33 -9.69 11.25
C ARG A 130 -13.74 -9.34 10.80
N GLY A 131 -14.11 -8.05 10.89
CA GLY A 131 -15.35 -7.56 10.28
C GLY A 131 -15.37 -7.82 8.77
N HIS A 132 -16.52 -8.23 8.24
CA HIS A 132 -16.68 -8.61 6.84
C HIS A 132 -18.10 -8.37 6.33
N TRP A 133 -18.26 -8.37 5.01
CA TRP A 133 -19.53 -8.29 4.34
C TRP A 133 -20.10 -9.69 4.07
N ALA A 134 -21.37 -9.94 4.41
CA ALA A 134 -22.08 -11.19 4.22
C ALA A 134 -23.42 -10.97 3.48
#